data_299907af15ba2e54404570ccccc40c4c
#
_entry.id   299907af15ba2e54404570ccccc40c4c
#
_cell.length_a   1.000
_cell.length_b   1.000
_cell.length_c   1.000
_cell.angle_alpha   90.00
_cell.angle_beta   90.00
_cell.angle_gamma   90.00
#
_symmetry.space_group_name_H-M   'P 1'
#
loop_
_entity.id
_entity.type
_entity.pdbx_description
1 polymer ?
#
loop_
_entity_poly.entity_id
_entity_poly.type
_entity_poly.pdbx_seq_one_letter_code
_entity_poly.pdbx_strand_id
1 'polypeptide(L)'
;MLAILNRHVLILFNVILFAIIVSIIVEFITLVMTPENDIKEMVEMCNGIAIILYGYGVALESRAPLMRYLKLYPDFATPLQTGVDELCHKYGIFILLLALAQEVLVHLVTIPDRVLNTAGKESYIFSICITMLVFVSFFLIRLTVMAVLPARLIEAYGKEQTGTADR
;
A
#
# COMPACT_ATOMS: atom_id res chain seq x y z
N MET A 1 -6.60 0.61 -21.69
CA MET A 1 -6.00 -0.27 -20.67
C MET A 1 -4.49 -0.07 -20.49
N LEU A 2 -3.78 0.41 -21.53
CA LEU A 2 -2.33 0.64 -21.56
C LEU A 2 -1.83 1.84 -20.73
N ALA A 3 -2.72 2.77 -20.38
CA ALA A 3 -2.38 3.98 -19.64
C ALA A 3 -2.01 3.73 -18.17
N ILE A 4 -2.50 2.63 -17.55
CA ILE A 4 -2.30 2.31 -16.12
C ILE A 4 -0.83 2.07 -15.77
N LEU A 5 -0.01 1.76 -16.76
CA LEU A 5 1.40 1.41 -16.62
C LEU A 5 2.33 2.61 -16.81
N ASN A 6 1.78 3.75 -17.22
CA ASN A 6 2.53 4.99 -17.38
C ASN A 6 2.78 5.62 -16.00
N ARG A 7 3.94 6.27 -15.82
CA ARG A 7 4.35 6.99 -14.60
C ARG A 7 3.26 7.95 -14.07
N HIS A 8 2.60 8.67 -14.95
CA HIS A 8 1.55 9.63 -14.59
C HIS A 8 0.30 8.94 -14.01
N VAL A 9 -0.04 7.78 -14.54
CA VAL A 9 -1.17 7.00 -14.04
C VAL A 9 -0.85 6.36 -12.71
N LEU A 10 0.38 5.89 -12.51
CA LEU A 10 0.85 5.42 -11.20
C LEU A 10 0.71 6.52 -10.14
N ILE A 11 1.13 7.75 -10.45
CA ILE A 11 0.99 8.90 -9.55
C ILE A 11 -0.49 9.18 -9.25
N LEU A 12 -1.34 9.18 -10.28
CA LEU A 12 -2.76 9.40 -10.12
C LEU A 12 -3.41 8.34 -9.21
N PHE A 13 -3.11 7.06 -9.42
CA PHE A 13 -3.59 5.98 -8.57
C PHE A 13 -3.13 6.12 -7.12
N ASN A 14 -1.85 6.45 -6.91
CA ASN A 14 -1.33 6.69 -5.57
C ASN A 14 -2.06 7.83 -4.85
N VAL A 15 -2.33 8.94 -5.55
CA VAL A 15 -3.04 10.09 -4.98
C VAL A 15 -4.48 9.73 -4.62
N ILE A 16 -5.18 9.01 -5.51
CA ILE A 16 -6.55 8.55 -5.25
C ILE A 16 -6.56 7.60 -4.05
N LEU A 17 -5.66 6.61 -4.02
CA LEU A 17 -5.59 5.64 -2.94
C LEU A 17 -5.23 6.30 -1.61
N PHE A 18 -4.30 7.25 -1.63
CA PHE A 18 -3.96 8.06 -0.46
C PHE A 18 -5.16 8.83 0.07
N ALA A 19 -5.94 9.48 -0.81
CA ALA A 19 -7.15 10.20 -0.42
C ALA A 19 -8.20 9.26 0.22
N ILE A 20 -8.38 8.05 -0.33
CA ILE A 20 -9.27 7.03 0.23
C ILE A 20 -8.80 6.62 1.63
N ILE A 21 -7.51 6.34 1.81
CA ILE A 21 -6.95 5.94 3.12
C ILE A 21 -7.14 7.06 4.15
N VAL A 22 -6.86 8.32 3.78
CA VAL A 22 -7.07 9.46 4.69
C VAL A 22 -8.53 9.58 5.08
N SER A 23 -9.46 9.42 4.12
CA SER A 23 -10.90 9.43 4.40
C SER A 23 -11.31 8.35 5.40
N ILE A 24 -10.80 7.12 5.22
CA ILE A 24 -11.05 5.99 6.13
C ILE A 24 -10.47 6.26 7.54
N ILE A 25 -9.27 6.81 7.62
CA ILE A 25 -8.68 7.16 8.93
C ILE A 25 -9.53 8.20 9.66
N VAL A 26 -10.01 9.23 8.95
CA VAL A 26 -10.87 10.26 9.53
C VAL A 26 -12.19 9.66 10.00
N GLU A 27 -12.85 8.85 9.16
CA GLU A 27 -14.10 8.17 9.51
C GLU A 27 -13.93 7.27 10.73
N PHE A 28 -12.85 6.50 10.76
CA PHE A 28 -12.53 5.64 11.88
C PHE A 28 -12.34 6.43 13.19
N ILE A 29 -11.62 7.54 13.16
CA ILE A 29 -11.45 8.41 14.34
C ILE A 29 -12.81 8.94 14.81
N THR A 30 -13.69 9.28 13.86
CA THR A 30 -15.05 9.76 14.16
C THR A 30 -15.87 8.66 14.84
N LEU A 31 -15.83 7.42 14.34
CA LEU A 31 -16.53 6.27 14.91
C LEU A 31 -16.03 5.93 16.33
N VAL A 32 -14.72 5.99 16.57
CA VAL A 32 -14.14 5.75 17.90
C VAL A 32 -14.55 6.82 18.91
N MET A 33 -14.79 8.05 18.44
CA MET A 33 -15.24 9.16 19.31
C MET A 33 -16.75 9.17 19.58
N THR A 34 -17.54 8.41 18.82
CA THR A 34 -18.98 8.30 19.01
C THR A 34 -19.30 7.26 20.09
N PRO A 35 -20.25 7.50 20.98
CA PRO A 35 -20.59 6.55 22.05
C PRO A 35 -21.23 5.24 21.56
N GLU A 36 -21.77 5.21 20.34
CA GLU A 36 -22.26 4.02 19.66
C GLU A 36 -21.15 3.47 18.77
N ASN A 37 -20.21 2.73 19.34
CA ASN A 37 -19.17 2.05 18.56
C ASN A 37 -19.79 0.92 17.73
N ASP A 38 -20.00 1.13 16.45
CA ASP A 38 -20.40 0.06 15.52
C ASP A 38 -19.17 -0.73 15.06
N ILE A 39 -18.85 -1.79 15.81
CA ILE A 39 -17.74 -2.70 15.53
C ILE A 39 -17.89 -3.29 14.13
N LYS A 40 -19.11 -3.55 13.66
CA LYS A 40 -19.37 -4.13 12.35
C LYS A 40 -18.95 -3.17 11.24
N GLU A 41 -19.29 -1.91 11.35
CA GLU A 41 -18.90 -0.88 10.39
C GLU A 41 -17.37 -0.72 10.33
N MET A 42 -16.69 -0.71 11.49
CA MET A 42 -15.23 -0.68 11.55
C MET A 42 -14.59 -1.90 10.87
N VAL A 43 -15.13 -3.09 11.07
CA VAL A 43 -14.69 -4.33 10.40
C VAL A 43 -14.85 -4.22 8.89
N GLU A 44 -16.01 -3.78 8.41
CA GLU A 44 -16.30 -3.65 6.97
C GLU A 44 -15.36 -2.63 6.30
N MET A 45 -15.09 -1.50 6.95
CA MET A 45 -14.14 -0.49 6.42
C MET A 45 -12.71 -1.02 6.37
N CYS A 46 -12.23 -1.65 7.45
CA CYS A 46 -10.87 -2.20 7.50
C CYS A 46 -10.69 -3.33 6.48
N ASN A 47 -11.69 -4.19 6.31
CA ASN A 47 -11.66 -5.27 5.33
C ASN A 47 -11.69 -4.74 3.89
N GLY A 48 -12.55 -3.77 3.60
CA GLY A 48 -12.65 -3.15 2.28
C GLY A 48 -11.33 -2.52 1.84
N ILE A 49 -10.66 -1.76 2.71
CA ILE A 49 -9.37 -1.15 2.37
C ILE A 49 -8.26 -2.19 2.27
N ALA A 50 -8.25 -3.23 3.10
CA ALA A 50 -7.26 -4.30 3.02
C ALA A 50 -7.29 -5.00 1.65
N ILE A 51 -8.48 -5.31 1.12
CA ILE A 51 -8.66 -5.92 -0.20
C ILE A 51 -8.14 -4.99 -1.31
N ILE A 52 -8.43 -3.68 -1.23
CA ILE A 52 -7.95 -2.70 -2.21
C ILE A 52 -6.42 -2.61 -2.18
N LEU A 53 -5.83 -2.55 -0.99
CA LEU A 53 -4.38 -2.50 -0.81
C LEU A 53 -3.70 -3.79 -1.27
N TYR A 54 -4.31 -4.95 -1.02
CA TYR A 54 -3.84 -6.23 -1.52
C TYR A 54 -3.76 -6.23 -3.06
N GLY A 55 -4.87 -5.88 -3.73
CA GLY A 55 -4.91 -5.78 -5.20
C GLY A 55 -3.89 -4.78 -5.75
N TYR A 56 -3.72 -3.64 -5.08
CA TYR A 56 -2.75 -2.64 -5.47
C TYR A 56 -1.31 -3.12 -5.26
N GLY A 57 -1.01 -3.78 -4.14
CA GLY A 57 0.31 -4.36 -3.88
C GLY A 57 0.70 -5.40 -4.93
N VAL A 58 -0.22 -6.28 -5.31
CA VAL A 58 -0.03 -7.25 -6.42
C VAL A 58 0.20 -6.54 -7.75
N ALA A 59 -0.56 -5.48 -8.04
CA ALA A 59 -0.40 -4.72 -9.28
C ALA A 59 0.96 -4.02 -9.37
N LEU A 60 1.46 -3.47 -8.28
CA LEU A 60 2.79 -2.86 -8.20
C LEU A 60 3.90 -3.89 -8.36
N GLU A 61 3.79 -5.01 -7.65
CA GLU A 61 4.78 -6.10 -7.69
C GLU A 61 4.87 -6.71 -9.09
N SER A 62 3.71 -6.95 -9.72
CA SER A 62 3.60 -7.56 -11.05
C SER A 62 3.85 -6.59 -12.20
N ARG A 63 4.11 -5.31 -11.93
CA ARG A 63 4.21 -4.28 -12.96
C ARG A 63 5.25 -4.59 -14.03
N ALA A 64 6.48 -4.93 -13.64
CA ALA A 64 7.58 -5.19 -14.58
C ALA A 64 7.31 -6.41 -15.48
N PRO A 65 6.93 -7.60 -14.98
CA PRO A 65 6.59 -8.73 -15.81
C PRO A 65 5.37 -8.45 -16.70
N LEU A 66 4.37 -7.72 -16.22
CA LEU A 66 3.19 -7.35 -17.00
C LEU A 66 3.54 -6.42 -18.18
N MET A 67 4.41 -5.43 -17.96
CA MET A 67 4.89 -4.52 -18.99
C MET A 67 5.66 -5.28 -20.09
N ARG A 68 6.48 -6.25 -19.69
CA ARG A 68 7.21 -7.10 -20.66
C ARG A 68 6.27 -8.00 -21.42
N TYR A 69 5.31 -8.64 -20.77
CA TYR A 69 4.33 -9.52 -21.41
C TYR A 69 3.48 -8.77 -22.44
N LEU A 70 3.07 -7.54 -22.13
CA LEU A 70 2.29 -6.69 -23.04
C LEU A 70 3.14 -6.00 -24.11
N LYS A 71 4.46 -6.28 -24.19
CA LYS A 71 5.41 -5.64 -25.11
C LYS A 71 5.34 -4.11 -25.09
N LEU A 72 5.14 -3.55 -23.92
CA LEU A 72 5.05 -2.09 -23.70
C LEU A 72 6.40 -1.46 -23.38
N TYR A 73 7.37 -2.29 -23.01
CA TYR A 73 8.74 -1.83 -22.91
C TYR A 73 9.35 -1.70 -24.30
N PRO A 74 10.06 -0.60 -24.60
CA PRO A 74 10.97 -0.56 -25.71
C PRO A 74 12.04 -1.66 -25.55
N ASP A 75 12.61 -2.14 -26.63
CA ASP A 75 13.61 -3.22 -26.62
C ASP A 75 14.83 -2.94 -25.72
N PHE A 76 15.01 -1.67 -25.32
CA PHE A 76 16.02 -1.22 -24.36
C PHE A 76 15.34 -0.63 -23.13
N ALA A 77 15.46 -1.32 -21.99
CA ALA A 77 15.02 -0.78 -20.70
C ALA A 77 15.86 0.48 -20.38
N THR A 78 15.21 1.63 -20.28
CA THR A 78 15.90 2.85 -19.85
C THR A 78 16.22 2.73 -18.34
N PRO A 79 17.35 3.29 -17.86
CA PRO A 79 17.72 3.27 -16.43
C PRO A 79 16.59 3.78 -15.53
N LEU A 80 15.82 4.76 -16.02
CA LEU A 80 14.65 5.30 -15.33
C LEU A 80 13.54 4.26 -15.14
N GLN A 81 13.25 3.45 -16.16
CA GLN A 81 12.23 2.41 -16.09
C GLN A 81 12.62 1.32 -15.09
N THR A 82 13.86 0.89 -15.14
CA THR A 82 14.40 -0.11 -14.21
C THR A 82 14.30 0.38 -12.76
N GLY A 83 14.66 1.64 -12.49
CA GLY A 83 14.55 2.22 -11.15
C GLY A 83 13.11 2.34 -10.65
N VAL A 84 12.16 2.73 -11.52
CA VAL A 84 10.73 2.80 -11.16
C VAL A 84 10.18 1.39 -10.90
N ASP A 85 10.58 0.39 -11.69
CA ASP A 85 10.11 -0.99 -11.52
C ASP A 85 10.63 -1.61 -10.22
N GLU A 86 11.90 -1.36 -9.88
CA GLU A 86 12.49 -1.81 -8.62
C GLU A 86 11.78 -1.19 -7.41
N LEU A 87 11.48 0.11 -7.48
CA LEU A 87 10.70 0.80 -6.44
C LEU A 87 9.29 0.23 -6.33
N CYS A 88 8.60 0.03 -7.46
CA CYS A 88 7.26 -0.56 -7.48
C CYS A 88 7.26 -1.97 -6.89
N HIS A 89 8.23 -2.80 -7.24
CA HIS A 89 8.38 -4.14 -6.69
C HIS A 89 8.59 -4.09 -5.17
N LYS A 90 9.56 -3.29 -4.69
CA LYS A 90 9.86 -3.15 -3.27
C LYS A 90 8.65 -2.67 -2.47
N TYR A 91 8.04 -1.55 -2.86
CA TYR A 91 6.88 -1.01 -2.14
C TYR A 91 5.62 -1.85 -2.34
N GLY A 92 5.46 -2.50 -3.50
CA GLY A 92 4.37 -3.44 -3.76
C GLY A 92 4.36 -4.59 -2.76
N ILE A 93 5.51 -5.22 -2.52
CA ILE A 93 5.64 -6.29 -1.52
C ILE A 93 5.31 -5.79 -0.11
N PHE A 94 5.80 -4.59 0.30
CA PHE A 94 5.48 -4.05 1.63
C PHE A 94 3.99 -3.76 1.80
N ILE A 95 3.35 -3.14 0.80
CA ILE A 95 1.91 -2.85 0.84
C ILE A 95 1.12 -4.15 0.89
N LEU A 96 1.50 -5.15 0.10
CA LEU A 96 0.87 -6.47 0.08
C LEU A 96 0.97 -7.16 1.46
N LEU A 97 2.13 -7.16 2.08
CA LEU A 97 2.33 -7.77 3.40
C LEU A 97 1.51 -7.06 4.48
N LEU A 98 1.46 -5.72 4.45
CA LEU A 98 0.65 -4.95 5.39
C LEU A 98 -0.84 -5.20 5.17
N ALA A 99 -1.30 -5.28 3.93
CA ALA A 99 -2.68 -5.60 3.60
C ALA A 99 -3.09 -6.99 4.08
N LEU A 100 -2.24 -8.01 3.87
CA LEU A 100 -2.48 -9.36 4.39
C LEU A 100 -2.49 -9.40 5.91
N ALA A 101 -1.57 -8.70 6.57
CA ALA A 101 -1.55 -8.63 8.02
C ALA A 101 -2.82 -7.94 8.56
N GLN A 102 -3.28 -6.87 7.91
CA GLN A 102 -4.53 -6.20 8.26
C GLN A 102 -5.74 -7.13 8.10
N GLU A 103 -5.82 -7.88 7.00
CA GLU A 103 -6.88 -8.86 6.75
C GLU A 103 -6.94 -9.91 7.86
N VAL A 104 -5.77 -10.45 8.26
CA VAL A 104 -5.68 -11.40 9.39
C VAL A 104 -6.18 -10.78 10.68
N LEU A 105 -5.79 -9.54 10.99
CA LEU A 105 -6.22 -8.83 12.21
C LEU A 105 -7.73 -8.60 12.24
N VAL A 106 -8.32 -8.19 11.11
CA VAL A 106 -9.77 -8.01 10.99
C VAL A 106 -10.49 -9.35 11.18
N HIS A 107 -9.96 -10.43 10.61
CA HIS A 107 -10.52 -11.76 10.80
C HIS A 107 -10.49 -12.22 12.26
N LEU A 108 -9.47 -11.85 13.04
CA LEU A 108 -9.44 -12.18 14.47
C LEU A 108 -10.62 -11.59 15.25
N VAL A 109 -11.09 -10.39 14.86
CA VAL A 109 -12.28 -9.76 15.48
C VAL A 109 -13.57 -10.46 15.07
N THR A 110 -13.63 -11.06 13.89
CA THR A 110 -14.82 -11.72 13.36
C THR A 110 -14.97 -13.17 13.83
N ILE A 111 -13.91 -13.76 14.42
CA ILE A 111 -13.96 -15.13 14.94
C ILE A 111 -14.89 -15.16 16.18
N PRO A 112 -15.83 -16.14 16.26
CA PRO A 112 -16.71 -16.24 17.40
C PRO A 112 -15.96 -16.38 18.73
N ASP A 113 -16.41 -15.70 19.78
CA ASP A 113 -15.79 -15.71 21.13
C ASP A 113 -15.64 -17.10 21.75
N ARG A 114 -16.37 -18.10 21.23
CA ARG A 114 -16.21 -19.52 21.64
C ARG A 114 -14.87 -20.11 21.22
N VAL A 115 -14.25 -19.55 20.15
CA VAL A 115 -12.97 -20.03 19.60
C VAL A 115 -11.84 -19.15 20.06
N LEU A 116 -12.01 -17.84 19.95
CA LEU A 116 -11.03 -16.84 20.37
C LEU A 116 -11.77 -15.69 21.07
N ASN A 117 -11.54 -15.54 22.36
CA ASN A 117 -12.16 -14.45 23.13
C ASN A 117 -11.41 -13.15 22.87
N THR A 118 -11.97 -12.30 22.02
CA THR A 118 -11.47 -10.97 21.70
C THR A 118 -12.26 -9.88 22.40
N ALA A 119 -13.25 -10.22 23.21
CA ALA A 119 -14.13 -9.27 23.88
C ALA A 119 -13.33 -8.22 24.69
N GLY A 120 -13.55 -6.95 24.38
CA GLY A 120 -12.85 -5.80 24.97
C GLY A 120 -11.44 -5.56 24.44
N LYS A 121 -10.97 -6.28 23.44
CA LYS A 121 -9.67 -6.08 22.78
C LYS A 121 -9.80 -5.55 21.35
N GLU A 122 -11.01 -5.42 20.85
CA GLU A 122 -11.31 -4.96 19.48
C GLU A 122 -10.67 -3.59 19.21
N SER A 123 -10.76 -2.69 20.17
CA SER A 123 -10.16 -1.35 20.06
C SER A 123 -8.65 -1.37 19.85
N TYR A 124 -7.93 -2.31 20.48
CA TYR A 124 -6.49 -2.47 20.27
C TYR A 124 -6.19 -3.00 18.87
N ILE A 125 -6.97 -3.97 18.39
CA ILE A 125 -6.80 -4.55 17.05
C ILE A 125 -7.02 -3.47 15.99
N PHE A 126 -8.09 -2.70 16.11
CA PHE A 126 -8.38 -1.59 15.20
C PHE A 126 -7.31 -0.48 15.27
N SER A 127 -6.76 -0.18 16.43
CA SER A 127 -5.66 0.77 16.56
C SER A 127 -4.41 0.31 15.80
N ILE A 128 -4.12 -1.00 15.81
CA ILE A 128 -3.05 -1.59 15.00
C ILE A 128 -3.36 -1.46 13.52
N CYS A 129 -4.59 -1.74 13.09
CA CYS A 129 -5.01 -1.58 11.68
C CYS A 129 -4.81 -0.13 11.20
N ILE A 130 -5.24 0.86 11.98
CA ILE A 130 -5.01 2.27 11.65
C ILE A 130 -3.53 2.61 11.57
N THR A 131 -2.73 2.11 12.50
CA THR A 131 -1.26 2.30 12.45
C THR A 131 -0.68 1.74 11.15
N MET A 132 -1.13 0.56 10.71
CA MET A 132 -0.72 -0.01 9.42
C MET A 132 -1.13 0.87 8.23
N LEU A 133 -2.34 1.45 8.23
CA LEU A 133 -2.79 2.38 7.19
C LEU A 133 -1.92 3.65 7.15
N VAL A 134 -1.48 4.17 8.29
CA VAL A 134 -0.54 5.29 8.36
C VAL A 134 0.79 4.92 7.72
N PHE A 135 1.32 3.71 7.98
CA PHE A 135 2.54 3.23 7.31
C PHE A 135 2.35 3.09 5.80
N VAL A 136 1.22 2.53 5.34
CA VAL A 136 0.91 2.45 3.91
C VAL A 136 0.85 3.84 3.29
N SER A 137 0.22 4.81 3.94
CA SER A 137 0.17 6.20 3.50
C SER A 137 1.58 6.79 3.30
N PHE A 138 2.48 6.54 4.24
CA PHE A 138 3.88 6.95 4.12
C PHE A 138 4.57 6.31 2.91
N PHE A 139 4.36 5.01 2.66
CA PHE A 139 4.92 4.34 1.47
C PHE A 139 4.35 4.90 0.17
N LEU A 140 3.04 5.20 0.11
CA LEU A 140 2.41 5.80 -1.07
C LEU A 140 2.97 7.19 -1.37
N ILE A 141 3.13 8.03 -0.34
CA ILE A 141 3.75 9.35 -0.48
C ILE A 141 5.17 9.21 -1.02
N ARG A 142 5.97 8.33 -0.42
CA ARG A 142 7.35 8.11 -0.82
C ARG A 142 7.45 7.58 -2.25
N LEU A 143 6.61 6.64 -2.63
CA LEU A 143 6.54 6.12 -4.00
C LEU A 143 6.15 7.23 -4.99
N THR A 144 5.18 8.07 -4.62
CA THR A 144 4.75 9.21 -5.45
C THR A 144 5.87 10.23 -5.62
N VAL A 145 6.54 10.61 -4.54
CA VAL A 145 7.68 11.55 -4.59
C VAL A 145 8.79 11.01 -5.48
N MET A 146 9.18 9.73 -5.30
CA MET A 146 10.19 9.10 -6.14
C MET A 146 9.76 8.99 -7.60
N ALA A 147 8.47 8.73 -7.85
CA ALA A 147 7.93 8.73 -9.21
C ALA A 147 7.90 10.12 -9.86
N VAL A 148 7.85 11.21 -9.11
CA VAL A 148 7.86 12.59 -9.62
C VAL A 148 9.29 13.09 -9.88
N LEU A 149 10.28 12.62 -9.12
CA LEU A 149 11.67 13.07 -9.24
C LEU A 149 12.26 12.81 -10.64
N PRO A 150 13.08 13.73 -11.16
CA PRO A 150 13.75 13.54 -12.45
C PRO A 150 14.77 12.39 -12.38
N ALA A 151 14.97 11.70 -13.53
CA ALA A 151 15.81 10.52 -13.67
C ALA A 151 17.22 10.65 -13.04
N ARG A 152 17.83 11.83 -13.13
CA ARG A 152 19.16 12.10 -12.58
C ARG A 152 19.27 11.95 -11.07
N LEU A 153 18.17 12.22 -10.33
CA LEU A 153 18.15 12.07 -8.88
C LEU A 153 17.89 10.61 -8.46
N ILE A 154 17.17 9.85 -9.28
CA ILE A 154 16.94 8.41 -9.04
C ILE A 154 18.25 7.64 -9.20
N GLU A 155 19.07 7.96 -10.19
CA GLU A 155 20.39 7.37 -10.38
C GLU A 155 21.36 7.72 -9.23
N ALA A 156 21.31 8.94 -8.69
CA ALA A 156 22.10 9.32 -7.54
C ALA A 156 21.73 8.53 -6.28
N TYR A 157 20.44 8.34 -6.03
CA TYR A 157 19.94 7.55 -4.90
C TYR A 157 20.27 6.04 -5.03
N GLY A 158 20.21 5.48 -6.24
CA GLY A 158 20.58 4.08 -6.49
C GLY A 158 22.07 3.82 -6.22
N LYS A 159 22.96 4.74 -6.60
CA LYS A 159 24.40 4.64 -6.36
C LYS A 159 24.78 4.74 -4.88
N GLU A 160 24.05 5.51 -4.11
CA GLU A 160 24.29 5.67 -2.66
C GLU A 160 23.91 4.41 -1.87
N GLN A 161 22.88 3.67 -2.29
CA GLN A 161 22.48 2.42 -1.66
C GLN A 161 23.40 1.24 -2.01
N THR A 162 23.96 1.20 -3.21
CA THR A 162 24.94 0.16 -3.60
C THR A 162 26.33 0.41 -3.03
N GLY A 163 26.73 1.67 -2.83
CA GLY A 163 28.02 2.03 -2.25
C GLY A 163 28.16 1.76 -0.74
N THR A 164 27.05 1.51 -0.03
CA THR A 164 27.04 1.16 1.39
C THR A 164 27.07 -0.35 1.65
N ALA A 165 26.83 -1.18 0.62
CA ALA A 165 26.86 -2.64 0.74
C ALA A 165 28.27 -3.24 0.57
N ASP A 166 29.25 -2.47 0.11
CA ASP A 166 30.64 -2.89 -0.13
C ASP A 166 31.65 -2.39 0.92
N ARG A 167 31.18 -2.03 2.14
CA ARG A 167 32.07 -1.67 3.25
C ARG A 167 31.89 -2.55 4.45
#